data_f06060a630c9a8529bdf2e04298e11bd
#
_entry.id   f06060a630c9a8529bdf2e04298e11bd
#
_cell.length_a   1.000
_cell.length_b   1.000
_cell.length_c   1.000
_cell.angle_alpha   90.00
_cell.angle_beta   90.00
_cell.angle_gamma   90.00
#
_symmetry.space_group_name_H-M   'P 1'
#
loop_
_entity.id
_entity.type
_entity.pdbx_description
1 polymer ?
#
loop_
_entity_poly.entity_id
_entity_poly.type
_entity_poly.pdbx_seq_one_letter_code
_entity_poly.pdbx_strand_id
1 'polypeptide(L)'
;MNDPLVVVHGLFNAFAPIEPQRLLPGVDVRVPDLAGYGRLRSQEEGIDLPSQARALAAYLRDEVRQPAWLLGHSVGGALAWLVADLAPDLVRGIVDVEGNFTLKDAFWCGRIAALPDAEWAAEYGAMEDAPAAWLERMGIEASDEHIAFAREMLANQPYTTLQRLAQSVLDVTGVADYLELVRRVLLRGTPLWLVGGEQSAAGWDIPEWVMTAARSIHIQPKTGHMMMLEDPVGFCAIVARILAEGNPA
;
A
#
# COMPACT_ATOMS: atom_id res chain seq x y z
N MET A 1 13.54 -22.47 -2.43
CA MET A 1 12.60 -21.59 -3.17
C MET A 1 12.36 -20.38 -2.28
N ASN A 2 12.56 -19.17 -2.79
CA ASN A 2 12.26 -17.99 -2.00
C ASN A 2 10.75 -17.80 -1.97
N ASP A 3 10.20 -17.53 -0.79
CA ASP A 3 8.76 -17.25 -0.67
C ASP A 3 8.40 -16.00 -1.49
N PRO A 4 7.27 -15.99 -2.20
CA PRO A 4 6.88 -14.85 -3.01
C PRO A 4 6.56 -13.63 -2.15
N LEU A 5 6.85 -12.45 -2.71
CA LEU A 5 6.46 -11.15 -2.18
C LEU A 5 5.31 -10.60 -3.02
N VAL A 6 4.12 -10.50 -2.43
CA VAL A 6 2.98 -9.85 -3.07
C VAL A 6 2.89 -8.41 -2.57
N VAL A 7 3.04 -7.47 -3.50
CA VAL A 7 3.01 -6.04 -3.23
C VAL A 7 1.60 -5.51 -3.47
N VAL A 8 1.03 -4.88 -2.46
CA VAL A 8 -0.31 -4.28 -2.47
C VAL A 8 -0.16 -2.76 -2.37
N HIS A 9 -0.49 -2.09 -3.46
CA HIS A 9 -0.31 -0.63 -3.57
C HIS A 9 -1.32 0.18 -2.74
N GLY A 10 -0.99 1.45 -2.51
CA GLY A 10 -1.86 2.44 -1.88
C GLY A 10 -2.93 3.00 -2.82
N LEU A 11 -3.54 4.11 -2.41
CA LEU A 11 -4.60 4.79 -3.16
C LEU A 11 -4.13 5.16 -4.58
N PHE A 12 -2.91 5.70 -4.70
CA PHE A 12 -2.21 5.85 -5.98
C PHE A 12 -1.20 4.71 -6.11
N ASN A 13 -1.18 4.02 -7.26
CA ASN A 13 -0.28 2.89 -7.45
C ASN A 13 1.17 3.35 -7.72
N ALA A 14 1.93 3.59 -6.65
CA ALA A 14 3.34 3.98 -6.72
C ALA A 14 4.29 2.85 -7.17
N PHE A 15 3.83 1.60 -7.20
CA PHE A 15 4.68 0.47 -7.57
C PHE A 15 4.67 0.17 -9.06
N ALA A 16 3.68 0.67 -9.82
CA ALA A 16 3.65 0.48 -11.27
C ALA A 16 4.92 1.04 -11.97
N PRO A 17 5.34 2.30 -11.68
CA PRO A 17 6.49 2.89 -12.37
C PRO A 17 7.86 2.38 -11.89
N ILE A 18 7.98 1.92 -10.64
CA ILE A 18 9.29 1.53 -10.06
C ILE A 18 9.70 0.09 -10.34
N GLU A 19 8.81 -0.74 -10.85
CA GLU A 19 9.07 -2.15 -11.20
C GLU A 19 9.89 -2.89 -10.13
N PRO A 20 9.38 -3.10 -8.89
CA PRO A 20 10.16 -3.62 -7.76
C PRO A 20 10.79 -4.99 -8.04
N GLN A 21 10.26 -5.77 -8.97
CA GLN A 21 10.84 -7.04 -9.42
C GLN A 21 12.24 -6.88 -10.04
N ARG A 22 12.57 -5.71 -10.60
CA ARG A 22 13.93 -5.42 -11.12
C ARG A 22 14.90 -5.05 -10.00
N LEU A 23 14.40 -4.46 -8.91
CA LEU A 23 15.19 -3.97 -7.80
C LEU A 23 15.40 -5.02 -6.69
N LEU A 24 14.64 -6.13 -6.73
CA LEU A 24 14.72 -7.25 -5.80
C LEU A 24 15.15 -8.55 -6.52
N PRO A 25 16.38 -8.63 -7.02
CA PRO A 25 16.84 -9.80 -7.75
C PRO A 25 16.81 -11.06 -6.89
N GLY A 26 16.24 -12.14 -7.43
CA GLY A 26 16.11 -13.42 -6.72
C GLY A 26 14.87 -13.54 -5.83
N VAL A 27 14.03 -12.50 -5.74
CA VAL A 27 12.73 -12.55 -5.07
C VAL A 27 11.63 -12.73 -6.14
N ASP A 28 10.66 -13.62 -5.90
CA ASP A 28 9.45 -13.72 -6.73
C ASP A 28 8.49 -12.59 -6.33
N VAL A 29 8.69 -11.41 -6.94
CA VAL A 29 7.87 -10.23 -6.67
C VAL A 29 6.67 -10.21 -7.59
N ARG A 30 5.48 -10.08 -7.02
CA ARG A 30 4.20 -10.01 -7.71
C ARG A 30 3.45 -8.75 -7.31
N VAL A 31 3.00 -7.98 -8.30
CA VAL A 31 2.23 -6.73 -8.11
C VAL A 31 0.89 -6.92 -8.83
N PRO A 32 -0.11 -7.55 -8.17
CA PRO A 32 -1.43 -7.74 -8.79
C PRO A 32 -2.15 -6.40 -8.97
N ASP A 33 -2.84 -6.25 -10.10
CA ASP A 33 -3.75 -5.14 -10.28
C ASP A 33 -4.99 -5.31 -9.38
N LEU A 34 -5.33 -4.28 -8.63
CA LEU A 34 -6.59 -4.20 -7.90
C LEU A 34 -7.75 -3.83 -8.84
N ALA A 35 -8.98 -4.14 -8.49
CA ALA A 35 -10.14 -3.69 -9.25
C ALA A 35 -10.14 -2.16 -9.36
N GLY A 36 -10.34 -1.64 -10.57
CA GLY A 36 -10.24 -0.22 -10.90
C GLY A 36 -8.83 0.28 -11.20
N TYR A 37 -7.80 -0.58 -11.23
CA TYR A 37 -6.39 -0.22 -11.49
C TYR A 37 -5.77 -1.03 -12.63
N GLY A 38 -4.77 -0.47 -13.27
CA GLY A 38 -3.94 -1.13 -14.27
C GLY A 38 -4.78 -1.79 -15.37
N ARG A 39 -4.60 -3.09 -15.57
CA ARG A 39 -5.39 -3.88 -16.54
C ARG A 39 -6.87 -4.01 -16.17
N LEU A 40 -7.19 -3.81 -14.89
CA LEU A 40 -8.55 -3.86 -14.35
C LEU A 40 -9.17 -2.46 -14.18
N ARG A 41 -8.57 -1.40 -14.75
CA ARG A 41 -8.99 0.00 -14.58
C ARG A 41 -10.44 0.27 -15.03
N SER A 42 -10.97 -0.52 -15.94
CA SER A 42 -12.37 -0.43 -16.41
C SER A 42 -13.35 -1.23 -15.55
N GLN A 43 -12.87 -1.98 -14.55
CA GLN A 43 -13.72 -2.72 -13.63
C GLN A 43 -14.29 -1.76 -12.60
N GLU A 44 -15.59 -1.57 -12.60
CA GLU A 44 -16.28 -0.68 -11.67
C GLU A 44 -16.78 -1.39 -10.41
N GLU A 45 -16.85 -2.71 -10.41
CA GLU A 45 -17.28 -3.52 -9.27
C GLU A 45 -16.09 -3.99 -8.44
N GLY A 46 -16.33 -4.19 -7.14
CA GLY A 46 -15.34 -4.76 -6.23
C GLY A 46 -14.20 -3.80 -5.85
N ILE A 47 -14.40 -2.49 -5.97
CA ILE A 47 -13.41 -1.46 -5.61
C ILE A 47 -13.29 -1.29 -4.09
N ASP A 48 -14.30 -1.67 -3.31
CA ASP A 48 -14.27 -1.58 -1.84
C ASP A 48 -13.20 -2.51 -1.20
N LEU A 49 -12.68 -2.11 -0.02
CA LEU A 49 -11.63 -2.85 0.68
C LEU A 49 -11.99 -4.33 0.93
N PRO A 50 -13.20 -4.68 1.43
CA PRO A 50 -13.55 -6.08 1.63
C PRO A 50 -13.56 -6.92 0.35
N SER A 51 -14.00 -6.35 -0.77
CA SER A 51 -13.99 -7.04 -2.07
C SER A 51 -12.58 -7.20 -2.63
N GLN A 52 -11.75 -6.17 -2.53
CA GLN A 52 -10.34 -6.22 -2.90
C GLN A 52 -9.59 -7.26 -2.06
N ALA A 53 -9.83 -7.32 -0.75
CA ALA A 53 -9.21 -8.31 0.12
C ALA A 53 -9.61 -9.74 -0.24
N ARG A 54 -10.88 -9.99 -0.58
CA ARG A 54 -11.34 -11.30 -1.08
C ARG A 54 -10.68 -11.68 -2.40
N ALA A 55 -10.55 -10.71 -3.32
CA ALA A 55 -9.89 -10.93 -4.61
C ALA A 55 -8.39 -11.26 -4.43
N LEU A 56 -7.70 -10.53 -3.55
CA LEU A 56 -6.30 -10.81 -3.21
C LEU A 56 -6.13 -12.17 -2.52
N ALA A 57 -7.02 -12.55 -1.59
CA ALA A 57 -6.99 -13.88 -0.97
C ALA A 57 -7.22 -15.00 -2.00
N ALA A 58 -8.11 -14.79 -2.97
CA ALA A 58 -8.29 -15.70 -4.10
C ALA A 58 -7.02 -15.76 -4.97
N TYR A 59 -6.41 -14.62 -5.29
CA TYR A 59 -5.15 -14.55 -6.03
C TYR A 59 -4.03 -15.34 -5.32
N LEU A 60 -3.89 -15.18 -4.00
CA LEU A 60 -2.91 -15.98 -3.23
C LEU A 60 -3.17 -17.48 -3.35
N ARG A 61 -4.43 -17.90 -3.27
CA ARG A 61 -4.82 -19.32 -3.35
C ARG A 61 -4.62 -19.91 -4.73
N ASP A 62 -5.06 -19.19 -5.76
CA ASP A 62 -5.25 -19.74 -7.10
C ASP A 62 -4.03 -19.52 -8.01
N GLU A 63 -3.31 -18.41 -7.82
CA GLU A 63 -2.18 -18.00 -8.66
C GLU A 63 -0.83 -18.15 -7.94
N VAL A 64 -0.74 -17.72 -6.67
CA VAL A 64 0.51 -17.83 -5.89
C VAL A 64 0.72 -19.25 -5.38
N ARG A 65 -0.33 -19.89 -4.85
CA ARG A 65 -0.40 -21.30 -4.44
C ARG A 65 0.57 -21.72 -3.35
N GLN A 66 1.10 -20.78 -2.62
CA GLN A 66 1.98 -20.98 -1.46
C GLN A 66 1.91 -19.76 -0.54
N PRO A 67 2.29 -19.90 0.74
CA PRO A 67 2.36 -18.74 1.62
C PRO A 67 3.27 -17.65 1.07
N ALA A 68 2.81 -16.40 1.13
CA ALA A 68 3.49 -15.24 0.59
C ALA A 68 3.71 -14.17 1.66
N TRP A 69 4.74 -13.38 1.48
CA TRP A 69 4.89 -12.09 2.13
C TRP A 69 3.90 -11.09 1.53
N LEU A 70 3.21 -10.34 2.37
CA LEU A 70 2.40 -9.20 1.93
C LEU A 70 3.12 -7.91 2.26
N LEU A 71 3.47 -7.12 1.24
CA LEU A 71 3.93 -5.76 1.42
C LEU A 71 2.76 -4.84 1.07
N GLY A 72 2.22 -4.14 2.05
CA GLY A 72 1.12 -3.20 1.85
C GLY A 72 1.54 -1.77 2.12
N HIS A 73 1.35 -0.87 1.15
CA HIS A 73 1.61 0.55 1.30
C HIS A 73 0.31 1.34 1.50
N SER A 74 0.24 2.18 2.53
CA SER A 74 -0.91 3.05 2.76
C SER A 74 -2.21 2.23 2.83
N VAL A 75 -3.19 2.49 1.97
CA VAL A 75 -4.42 1.66 1.79
C VAL A 75 -4.11 0.17 1.61
N GLY A 76 -3.02 -0.14 0.91
CA GLY A 76 -2.54 -1.51 0.74
C GLY A 76 -2.13 -2.20 2.05
N GLY A 77 -1.72 -1.43 3.06
CA GLY A 77 -1.49 -1.94 4.42
C GLY A 77 -2.80 -2.44 5.04
N ALA A 78 -3.88 -1.65 4.97
CA ALA A 78 -5.19 -2.09 5.43
C ALA A 78 -5.66 -3.35 4.69
N LEU A 79 -5.41 -3.43 3.37
CA LEU A 79 -5.72 -4.63 2.59
C LEU A 79 -4.90 -5.85 3.05
N ALA A 80 -3.61 -5.67 3.35
CA ALA A 80 -2.76 -6.77 3.84
C ALA A 80 -3.30 -7.35 5.15
N TRP A 81 -3.79 -6.52 6.08
CA TRP A 81 -4.43 -6.96 7.31
C TRP A 81 -5.72 -7.74 7.06
N LEU A 82 -6.58 -7.23 6.18
CA LEU A 82 -7.82 -7.91 5.80
C LEU A 82 -7.54 -9.27 5.16
N VAL A 83 -6.55 -9.36 4.27
CA VAL A 83 -6.14 -10.63 3.63
C VAL A 83 -5.59 -11.60 4.64
N ALA A 84 -4.76 -11.14 5.59
CA ALA A 84 -4.20 -12.00 6.63
C ALA A 84 -5.27 -12.56 7.58
N ASP A 85 -6.37 -11.83 7.81
CA ASP A 85 -7.50 -12.36 8.59
C ASP A 85 -8.33 -13.38 7.77
N LEU A 86 -8.52 -13.14 6.46
CA LEU A 86 -9.29 -14.00 5.56
C LEU A 86 -8.57 -15.31 5.18
N ALA A 87 -7.25 -15.25 5.03
CA ALA A 87 -6.44 -16.37 4.52
C ALA A 87 -5.13 -16.53 5.30
N PRO A 88 -5.19 -16.76 6.63
CA PRO A 88 -4.02 -16.77 7.50
C PRO A 88 -2.93 -17.76 7.08
N ASP A 89 -3.33 -18.93 6.55
CA ASP A 89 -2.40 -19.97 6.10
C ASP A 89 -1.64 -19.60 4.82
N LEU A 90 -2.07 -18.56 4.11
CA LEU A 90 -1.46 -18.06 2.88
C LEU A 90 -0.60 -16.83 3.11
N VAL A 91 -0.53 -16.29 4.34
CA VAL A 91 0.26 -15.09 4.66
C VAL A 91 1.41 -15.48 5.59
N ARG A 92 2.63 -15.38 5.07
CA ARG A 92 3.86 -15.67 5.80
C ARG A 92 4.25 -14.57 6.77
N GLY A 93 3.99 -13.34 6.41
CA GLY A 93 4.27 -12.15 7.20
C GLY A 93 3.82 -10.89 6.47
N ILE A 94 3.76 -9.79 7.20
CA ILE A 94 3.32 -8.49 6.70
C ILE A 94 4.47 -7.50 6.80
N VAL A 95 4.75 -6.81 5.69
CA VAL A 95 5.57 -5.60 5.64
C VAL A 95 4.59 -4.45 5.45
N ASP A 96 4.28 -3.75 6.53
CA ASP A 96 3.35 -2.63 6.52
C ASP A 96 4.14 -1.32 6.30
N VAL A 97 3.88 -0.68 5.16
CA VAL A 97 4.57 0.53 4.72
C VAL A 97 3.61 1.72 4.88
N GLU A 98 3.68 2.39 6.02
CA GLU A 98 2.76 3.47 6.40
C GLU A 98 1.29 3.15 6.08
N GLY A 99 0.86 1.93 6.44
CA GLY A 99 -0.51 1.48 6.24
C GLY A 99 -1.50 2.13 7.19
N ASN A 100 -2.76 2.16 6.78
CA ASN A 100 -3.82 2.79 7.55
C ASN A 100 -4.22 1.94 8.76
N PHE A 101 -4.00 2.43 9.99
CA PHE A 101 -4.51 1.86 11.23
C PHE A 101 -5.72 2.62 11.75
N THR A 102 -5.73 3.94 11.61
CA THR A 102 -6.79 4.81 12.12
C THR A 102 -7.23 5.83 11.07
N LEU A 103 -8.31 6.56 11.36
CA LEU A 103 -8.76 7.65 10.48
C LEU A 103 -7.73 8.79 10.36
N LYS A 104 -6.79 8.93 11.30
CA LYS A 104 -5.73 9.94 11.17
C LYS A 104 -4.78 9.61 10.02
N ASP A 105 -4.52 8.33 9.78
CA ASP A 105 -3.70 7.88 8.64
C ASP A 105 -4.45 8.02 7.31
N ALA A 106 -5.78 8.11 7.38
CA ALA A 106 -6.66 8.17 6.21
C ALA A 106 -7.00 9.60 5.77
N PHE A 107 -6.17 10.60 6.10
CA PHE A 107 -6.49 12.01 5.81
C PHE A 107 -6.71 12.30 4.31
N TRP A 108 -5.93 11.69 3.41
CA TRP A 108 -6.14 11.77 1.97
C TRP A 108 -7.48 11.16 1.56
N CYS A 109 -7.80 9.98 2.10
CA CYS A 109 -9.07 9.33 1.85
C CYS A 109 -10.23 10.20 2.35
N GLY A 110 -10.12 10.77 3.57
CA GLY A 110 -11.11 11.68 4.12
C GLY A 110 -11.36 12.89 3.24
N ARG A 111 -10.28 13.51 2.72
CA ARG A 111 -10.39 14.64 1.81
C ARG A 111 -11.05 14.27 0.49
N ILE A 112 -10.61 13.20 -0.16
CA ILE A 112 -11.12 12.77 -1.48
C ILE A 112 -12.58 12.33 -1.37
N ALA A 113 -12.94 11.56 -0.36
CA ALA A 113 -14.32 11.09 -0.16
C ALA A 113 -15.30 12.23 0.16
N ALA A 114 -14.83 13.30 0.78
CA ALA A 114 -15.67 14.45 1.13
C ALA A 114 -15.94 15.41 -0.05
N LEU A 115 -15.16 15.35 -1.12
CA LEU A 115 -15.35 16.22 -2.28
C LEU A 115 -16.54 15.78 -3.13
N PRO A 116 -17.36 16.73 -3.63
CA PRO A 116 -18.29 16.43 -4.70
C PRO A 116 -17.59 15.86 -5.94
N ASP A 117 -18.23 14.93 -6.64
CA ASP A 117 -17.65 14.22 -7.79
C ASP A 117 -17.03 15.17 -8.83
N ALA A 118 -17.74 16.26 -9.19
CA ALA A 118 -17.24 17.23 -10.15
C ALA A 118 -16.00 18.00 -9.65
N GLU A 119 -15.90 18.27 -8.36
CA GLU A 119 -14.74 18.95 -7.78
C GLU A 119 -13.54 18.01 -7.75
N TRP A 120 -13.74 16.76 -7.34
CA TRP A 120 -12.69 15.77 -7.37
C TRP A 120 -12.20 15.47 -8.79
N ALA A 121 -13.12 15.34 -9.76
CA ALA A 121 -12.75 15.19 -11.17
C ALA A 121 -11.89 16.36 -11.68
N ALA A 122 -12.24 17.59 -11.31
CA ALA A 122 -11.45 18.77 -11.69
C ALA A 122 -10.06 18.80 -11.02
N GLU A 123 -9.97 18.43 -9.73
CA GLU A 123 -8.68 18.34 -9.03
C GLU A 123 -7.80 17.24 -9.62
N TYR A 124 -8.38 16.09 -9.93
CA TYR A 124 -7.64 14.99 -10.53
C TYR A 124 -7.11 15.35 -11.92
N GLY A 125 -7.94 15.98 -12.77
CA GLY A 125 -7.50 16.52 -14.05
C GLY A 125 -6.37 17.53 -13.92
N ALA A 126 -6.41 18.40 -12.91
CA ALA A 126 -5.31 19.33 -12.65
C ALA A 126 -4.01 18.64 -12.21
N MET A 127 -4.08 17.46 -11.55
CA MET A 127 -2.90 16.64 -11.27
C MET A 127 -2.32 16.03 -12.55
N GLU A 128 -3.19 15.53 -13.44
CA GLU A 128 -2.78 14.96 -14.73
C GLU A 128 -2.14 16.03 -15.66
N ASP A 129 -2.70 17.24 -15.68
CA ASP A 129 -2.21 18.37 -16.49
C ASP A 129 -0.86 18.91 -15.97
N ALA A 130 -0.67 18.92 -14.64
CA ALA A 130 0.52 19.50 -14.00
C ALA A 130 1.13 18.54 -12.93
N PRO A 131 1.66 17.37 -13.35
CA PRO A 131 2.19 16.38 -12.41
C PRO A 131 3.39 16.91 -11.59
N ALA A 132 4.19 17.81 -12.12
CA ALA A 132 5.26 18.46 -11.37
C ALA A 132 4.74 19.24 -10.16
N ALA A 133 3.71 20.07 -10.36
CA ALA A 133 3.08 20.81 -9.27
C ALA A 133 2.37 19.92 -8.25
N TRP A 134 1.88 18.75 -8.67
CA TRP A 134 1.33 17.75 -7.77
C TRP A 134 2.42 17.14 -6.88
N LEU A 135 3.57 16.73 -7.45
CA LEU A 135 4.73 16.21 -6.71
C LEU A 135 5.26 17.23 -5.68
N GLU A 136 5.43 18.48 -6.10
CA GLU A 136 5.89 19.56 -5.20
C GLU A 136 4.96 19.74 -3.99
N ARG A 137 3.63 19.67 -4.19
CA ARG A 137 2.66 19.71 -3.08
C ARG A 137 2.76 18.51 -2.13
N MET A 138 3.27 17.39 -2.63
CA MET A 138 3.55 16.20 -1.81
C MET A 138 4.95 16.22 -1.16
N GLY A 139 5.74 17.29 -1.40
CA GLY A 139 7.11 17.41 -0.91
C GLY A 139 8.13 16.61 -1.70
N ILE A 140 7.78 16.12 -2.89
CA ILE A 140 8.66 15.33 -3.75
C ILE A 140 9.29 16.24 -4.81
N GLU A 141 10.61 16.10 -5.00
CA GLU A 141 11.32 16.82 -6.05
C GLU A 141 10.78 16.47 -7.43
N ALA A 142 10.41 17.46 -8.23
CA ALA A 142 9.86 17.29 -9.56
C ALA A 142 10.97 17.10 -10.63
N SER A 143 11.80 16.08 -10.47
CA SER A 143 12.76 15.64 -11.49
C SER A 143 12.00 15.06 -12.71
N ASP A 144 12.68 14.98 -13.87
CA ASP A 144 12.08 14.36 -15.07
C ASP A 144 11.63 12.92 -14.82
N GLU A 145 12.39 12.16 -14.02
CA GLU A 145 12.06 10.79 -13.62
C GLU A 145 10.80 10.75 -12.73
N HIS A 146 10.74 11.57 -11.69
CA HIS A 146 9.57 11.63 -10.80
C HIS A 146 8.33 12.12 -11.55
N ILE A 147 8.47 13.07 -12.49
CA ILE A 147 7.35 13.51 -13.35
C ILE A 147 6.83 12.36 -14.22
N ALA A 148 7.74 11.55 -14.79
CA ALA A 148 7.34 10.36 -15.55
C ALA A 148 6.59 9.36 -14.67
N PHE A 149 7.10 9.07 -13.48
CA PHE A 149 6.42 8.20 -12.49
C PHE A 149 5.03 8.74 -12.11
N ALA A 150 4.93 10.04 -11.85
CA ALA A 150 3.65 10.68 -11.50
C ALA A 150 2.61 10.51 -12.62
N ARG A 151 3.00 10.65 -13.88
CA ARG A 151 2.12 10.42 -15.03
C ARG A 151 1.62 8.98 -15.10
N GLU A 152 2.50 8.01 -14.88
CA GLU A 152 2.11 6.59 -14.88
C GLU A 152 1.16 6.27 -13.72
N MET A 153 1.44 6.81 -12.53
CA MET A 153 0.58 6.65 -11.36
C MET A 153 -0.82 7.23 -11.60
N LEU A 154 -0.91 8.44 -12.15
CA LEU A 154 -2.19 9.10 -12.43
C LEU A 154 -2.94 8.40 -13.58
N ALA A 155 -2.27 7.89 -14.59
CA ALA A 155 -2.88 7.14 -15.68
C ALA A 155 -3.35 5.73 -15.29
N ASN A 156 -2.92 5.21 -14.14
CA ASN A 156 -3.15 3.83 -13.73
C ASN A 156 -4.61 3.52 -13.40
N GLN A 157 -5.38 4.51 -12.92
CA GLN A 157 -6.77 4.38 -12.50
C GLN A 157 -7.59 5.62 -12.89
N PRO A 158 -8.93 5.52 -13.03
CA PRO A 158 -9.79 6.69 -13.11
C PRO A 158 -9.97 7.36 -11.74
N TYR A 159 -10.28 8.66 -11.73
CA TYR A 159 -10.52 9.42 -10.50
C TYR A 159 -11.65 8.84 -9.64
N THR A 160 -12.66 8.24 -10.26
CA THR A 160 -13.79 7.61 -9.58
C THR A 160 -13.40 6.39 -8.75
N THR A 161 -12.37 5.64 -9.19
CA THR A 161 -11.81 4.52 -8.42
C THR A 161 -11.23 5.02 -7.09
N LEU A 162 -10.47 6.11 -7.13
CA LEU A 162 -9.86 6.69 -5.93
C LEU A 162 -10.91 7.14 -4.93
N GLN A 163 -11.98 7.79 -5.38
CA GLN A 163 -13.04 8.28 -4.51
C GLN A 163 -13.81 7.13 -3.83
N ARG A 164 -14.15 6.09 -4.60
CA ARG A 164 -14.82 4.89 -4.08
C ARG A 164 -13.95 4.14 -3.07
N LEU A 165 -12.67 3.94 -3.40
CA LEU A 165 -11.74 3.25 -2.51
C LEU A 165 -11.48 4.09 -1.25
N ALA A 166 -11.33 5.41 -1.38
CA ALA A 166 -11.18 6.32 -0.26
C ALA A 166 -12.35 6.25 0.72
N GLN A 167 -13.60 6.25 0.22
CA GLN A 167 -14.77 6.06 1.06
C GLN A 167 -14.73 4.72 1.79
N SER A 168 -14.39 3.63 1.10
CA SER A 168 -14.30 2.31 1.71
C SER A 168 -13.20 2.21 2.78
N VAL A 169 -12.09 2.94 2.61
CA VAL A 169 -11.06 3.04 3.67
C VAL A 169 -11.65 3.63 4.94
N LEU A 170 -12.39 4.74 4.83
CA LEU A 170 -13.03 5.38 5.98
C LEU A 170 -14.04 4.45 6.68
N ASP A 171 -14.85 3.77 5.88
CA ASP A 171 -15.88 2.86 6.38
C ASP A 171 -15.28 1.65 7.13
N VAL A 172 -14.14 1.15 6.68
CA VAL A 172 -13.50 -0.03 7.25
C VAL A 172 -12.56 0.35 8.41
N THR A 173 -11.66 1.31 8.21
CA THR A 173 -10.64 1.64 9.22
C THR A 173 -11.17 2.56 10.32
N GLY A 174 -12.34 3.17 10.11
CA GLY A 174 -13.00 4.04 11.08
C GLY A 174 -13.79 3.32 12.18
N VAL A 175 -13.92 2.00 12.10
CA VAL A 175 -14.67 1.21 13.09
C VAL A 175 -13.76 0.36 13.96
N ALA A 176 -14.17 0.13 15.21
CA ALA A 176 -13.38 -0.62 16.19
C ALA A 176 -13.06 -2.05 15.74
N ASP A 177 -13.94 -2.67 14.97
CA ASP A 177 -13.78 -4.03 14.45
C ASP A 177 -12.51 -4.21 13.60
N TYR A 178 -12.05 -3.15 12.94
CA TYR A 178 -10.81 -3.19 12.17
C TYR A 178 -9.58 -3.37 13.06
N LEU A 179 -9.44 -2.60 14.13
CA LEU A 179 -8.32 -2.78 15.06
C LEU A 179 -8.39 -4.11 15.81
N GLU A 180 -9.59 -4.63 16.08
CA GLU A 180 -9.76 -5.98 16.63
C GLU A 180 -9.35 -7.07 15.61
N LEU A 181 -9.57 -6.85 14.31
CA LEU A 181 -9.04 -7.71 13.25
C LEU A 181 -7.52 -7.70 13.25
N VAL A 182 -6.88 -6.54 13.27
CA VAL A 182 -5.41 -6.40 13.34
C VAL A 182 -4.87 -7.15 14.57
N ARG A 183 -5.54 -7.01 15.72
CA ARG A 183 -5.18 -7.72 16.96
C ARG A 183 -5.27 -9.24 16.80
N ARG A 184 -6.35 -9.76 16.19
CA ARG A 184 -6.49 -11.19 15.94
C ARG A 184 -5.39 -11.75 15.05
N VAL A 185 -5.01 -11.02 13.99
CA VAL A 185 -3.92 -11.42 13.08
C VAL A 185 -2.60 -11.53 13.83
N LEU A 186 -2.28 -10.55 14.66
CA LEU A 186 -1.05 -10.57 15.47
C LEU A 186 -1.08 -11.67 16.53
N LEU A 187 -2.22 -11.92 17.18
CA LEU A 187 -2.36 -13.00 18.18
C LEU A 187 -2.22 -14.40 17.57
N ARG A 188 -2.51 -14.56 16.29
CA ARG A 188 -2.23 -15.81 15.54
C ARG A 188 -0.75 -16.02 15.25
N GLY A 189 0.09 -15.02 15.53
CA GLY A 189 1.54 -15.09 15.35
C GLY A 189 2.03 -14.66 13.98
N THR A 190 1.20 -13.99 13.16
CA THR A 190 1.64 -13.42 11.87
C THR A 190 2.74 -12.39 12.12
N PRO A 191 3.96 -12.60 11.59
CA PRO A 191 5.06 -11.67 11.79
C PRO A 191 4.81 -10.34 11.10
N LEU A 192 5.21 -9.23 11.74
CA LEU A 192 5.03 -7.87 11.28
C LEU A 192 6.34 -7.12 11.22
N TRP A 193 6.58 -6.39 10.14
CA TRP A 193 7.60 -5.36 10.00
C TRP A 193 6.93 -4.05 9.58
N LEU A 194 7.38 -2.96 10.17
CA LEU A 194 6.89 -1.61 9.87
C LEU A 194 7.96 -0.83 9.12
N VAL A 195 7.56 -0.11 8.07
CA VAL A 195 8.45 0.74 7.28
C VAL A 195 7.83 2.11 7.12
N GLY A 196 8.57 3.16 7.45
CA GLY A 196 8.13 4.56 7.30
C GLY A 196 9.20 5.44 6.69
N GLY A 197 8.81 6.56 6.10
CA GLY A 197 9.71 7.62 5.66
C GLY A 197 10.06 8.55 6.81
N GLU A 198 11.30 9.04 6.86
CA GLU A 198 11.78 9.93 7.95
C GLU A 198 10.91 11.19 8.10
N GLN A 199 10.39 11.72 6.97
CA GLN A 199 9.61 12.95 6.96
C GLN A 199 8.13 12.75 7.29
N SER A 200 7.60 11.53 7.14
CA SER A 200 6.18 11.20 7.33
C SER A 200 5.90 10.36 8.57
N ALA A 201 6.84 9.54 9.01
CA ALA A 201 6.65 8.57 10.09
C ALA A 201 6.14 9.18 11.41
N ALA A 202 6.47 10.44 11.71
CA ALA A 202 5.97 11.12 12.91
C ALA A 202 4.44 11.36 12.89
N GLY A 203 3.83 11.37 11.70
CA GLY A 203 2.37 11.50 11.51
C GLY A 203 1.64 10.18 11.41
N TRP A 204 2.34 9.06 11.37
CA TRP A 204 1.75 7.74 11.26
C TRP A 204 1.18 7.28 12.62
N ASP A 205 -0.13 7.13 12.69
CA ASP A 205 -0.87 6.87 13.94
C ASP A 205 -0.94 5.37 14.26
N ILE A 206 0.21 4.77 14.51
CA ILE A 206 0.32 3.35 14.84
C ILE A 206 -0.08 3.13 16.30
N PRO A 207 -1.04 2.24 16.62
CA PRO A 207 -1.31 1.86 17.99
C PRO A 207 -0.06 1.27 18.68
N GLU A 208 0.22 1.66 19.92
CA GLU A 208 1.42 1.25 20.67
C GLU A 208 1.58 -0.29 20.73
N TRP A 209 0.47 -1.01 20.87
CA TRP A 209 0.48 -2.47 20.89
C TRP A 209 0.86 -3.10 19.54
N VAL A 210 0.62 -2.40 18.40
CA VAL A 210 1.09 -2.82 17.07
C VAL A 210 2.58 -2.61 16.96
N MET A 211 3.09 -1.44 17.38
CA MET A 211 4.54 -1.17 17.41
C MET A 211 5.28 -2.20 18.25
N THR A 212 4.73 -2.55 19.42
CA THR A 212 5.30 -3.55 20.33
C THR A 212 5.32 -4.96 19.73
N ALA A 213 4.33 -5.29 18.90
CA ALA A 213 4.22 -6.60 18.25
C ALA A 213 5.14 -6.72 17.01
N ALA A 214 5.57 -5.61 16.44
CA ALA A 214 6.43 -5.61 15.26
C ALA A 214 7.82 -6.21 15.55
N ARG A 215 8.35 -6.98 14.61
CA ARG A 215 9.71 -7.54 14.67
C ARG A 215 10.77 -6.44 14.60
N SER A 216 10.56 -5.48 13.73
CA SER A 216 11.38 -4.27 13.63
C SER A 216 10.60 -3.14 12.96
N ILE A 217 11.10 -1.91 13.16
CA ILE A 217 10.60 -0.69 12.53
C ILE A 217 11.78 -0.10 11.75
N HIS A 218 11.61 0.08 10.45
CA HIS A 218 12.61 0.66 9.56
C HIS A 218 12.17 2.04 9.12
N ILE A 219 13.06 3.01 9.25
CA ILE A 219 12.82 4.39 8.78
C ILE A 219 13.75 4.65 7.59
N GLN A 220 13.16 4.94 6.45
CA GLN A 220 13.92 5.31 5.25
C GLN A 220 14.32 6.79 5.35
N PRO A 221 15.63 7.10 5.34
CA PRO A 221 16.09 8.47 5.53
C PRO A 221 15.73 9.35 4.34
N LYS A 222 15.45 10.63 4.61
CA LYS A 222 15.18 11.70 3.62
C LYS A 222 13.96 11.51 2.73
N THR A 223 13.08 10.57 3.04
CA THR A 223 11.86 10.30 2.27
C THR A 223 10.61 10.56 3.10
N GLY A 224 9.50 10.81 2.40
CA GLY A 224 8.16 10.94 2.97
C GLY A 224 7.32 9.67 2.73
N HIS A 225 5.99 9.87 2.66
CA HIS A 225 5.01 8.79 2.50
C HIS A 225 5.19 7.97 1.20
N MET A 226 5.72 8.61 0.16
CA MET A 226 5.96 7.98 -1.14
C MET A 226 7.42 7.50 -1.29
N MET A 227 8.00 6.98 -0.21
CA MET A 227 9.42 6.59 -0.11
C MET A 227 9.90 5.67 -1.24
N MET A 228 9.02 4.79 -1.73
CA MET A 228 9.33 3.89 -2.85
C MET A 228 9.49 4.63 -4.18
N LEU A 229 8.89 5.82 -4.31
CA LEU A 229 9.03 6.70 -5.47
C LEU A 229 10.25 7.61 -5.34
N GLU A 230 10.49 8.13 -4.13
CA GLU A 230 11.56 9.10 -3.85
C GLU A 230 12.95 8.46 -3.87
N ASP A 231 13.08 7.24 -3.38
CA ASP A 231 14.31 6.44 -3.43
C ASP A 231 13.95 4.94 -3.55
N PRO A 232 13.64 4.48 -4.76
CA PRO A 232 13.27 3.08 -5.03
C PRO A 232 14.34 2.06 -4.61
N VAL A 233 15.61 2.42 -4.77
CA VAL A 233 16.74 1.54 -4.44
C VAL A 233 16.88 1.37 -2.94
N GLY A 234 16.83 2.47 -2.18
CA GLY A 234 16.86 2.45 -0.72
C GLY A 234 15.67 1.70 -0.14
N PHE A 235 14.47 1.93 -0.69
CA PHE A 235 13.25 1.21 -0.31
C PHE A 235 13.41 -0.31 -0.51
N CYS A 236 13.80 -0.73 -1.70
CA CYS A 236 13.97 -2.15 -2.00
C CYS A 236 15.10 -2.79 -1.19
N ALA A 237 16.16 -2.05 -0.82
CA ALA A 237 17.20 -2.54 0.08
C ALA A 237 16.66 -2.82 1.49
N ILE A 238 15.74 -1.99 2.01
CA ILE A 238 15.05 -2.24 3.28
C ILE A 238 14.18 -3.49 3.16
N VAL A 239 13.38 -3.61 2.11
CA VAL A 239 12.53 -4.79 1.87
C VAL A 239 13.36 -6.08 1.78
N ALA A 240 14.47 -6.07 1.03
CA ALA A 240 15.38 -7.21 0.92
C ALA A 240 15.92 -7.66 2.28
N ARG A 241 16.29 -6.71 3.14
CA ARG A 241 16.74 -6.99 4.53
C ARG A 241 15.64 -7.64 5.35
N ILE A 242 14.42 -7.10 5.30
CA ILE A 242 13.27 -7.65 6.02
C ILE A 242 13.00 -9.10 5.58
N LEU A 243 13.01 -9.38 4.29
CA LEU A 243 12.80 -10.73 3.77
C LEU A 243 13.89 -11.70 4.22
N ALA A 244 15.15 -11.23 4.31
CA ALA A 244 16.26 -12.04 4.82
C ALA A 244 16.12 -12.32 6.33
N GLU A 245 15.67 -11.35 7.12
CA GLU A 245 15.39 -11.52 8.56
C GLU A 245 14.25 -12.51 8.81
N GLY A 246 13.23 -12.49 7.97
CA GLY A 246 12.05 -13.35 8.10
C GLY A 246 12.23 -14.76 7.56
N ASN A 247 13.28 -15.01 6.77
CA ASN A 247 13.66 -16.32 6.23
C ASN A 247 15.06 -16.73 6.74
N PRO A 248 15.25 -16.96 8.03
CA PRO A 248 16.55 -17.46 8.52
C PRO A 248 16.88 -18.77 7.81
N ALA A 249 18.13 -18.87 7.35
CA ALA A 249 18.67 -20.02 6.62
C ALA A 249 18.60 -21.32 7.43
#